data_c9b3c07acf5f912ad733617cdeed4025
#
_entry.id   c9b3c07acf5f912ad733617cdeed4025
#
_cell.length_a   1.000
_cell.length_b   1.000
_cell.length_c   1.000
_cell.angle_alpha   90.00
_cell.angle_beta   90.00
_cell.angle_gamma   90.00
#
_symmetry.space_group_name_H-M   'P 1'
#
loop_
_entity.id
_entity.type
_entity.pdbx_description
1 polymer ?
#
loop_
_entity_poly.entity_id
_entity_poly.type
_entity_poly.pdbx_seq_one_letter_code
_entity_poly.pdbx_strand_id
1 'polypeptide(L)'
;MIGTIISAISVLIAFVALLKSFFSDRKTKQLDIRLKQMELARKEKESEDSKKAFVEVNVIETPSKQANKLRFYNKGKSIARNIRFTIPTDDVANVIQLHMSNEYLPYPQLLPQQSFDVSYIDFGGQPHQTIVITWEDDFSMDRTVEMVVDM
;
A
#
# COMPACT_ATOMS: atom_id res chain seq x y z
N MET A 1 -6.45 -42.34 -62.02
CA MET A 1 -5.55 -42.58 -60.88
C MET A 1 -5.00 -41.29 -60.25
N ILE A 2 -4.55 -40.27 -61.00
CA ILE A 2 -3.99 -39.01 -60.45
C ILE A 2 -5.04 -38.20 -59.68
N GLY A 3 -6.30 -38.12 -60.13
CA GLY A 3 -7.37 -37.38 -59.46
C GLY A 3 -7.76 -37.94 -58.08
N THR A 4 -7.71 -39.26 -57.88
CA THR A 4 -8.00 -39.88 -56.60
C THR A 4 -6.91 -39.64 -55.57
N ILE A 5 -5.66 -39.54 -55.97
CA ILE A 5 -4.53 -39.22 -55.09
C ILE A 5 -4.62 -37.77 -54.60
N ILE A 6 -4.94 -36.82 -55.51
CA ILE A 6 -5.11 -35.38 -55.18
C ILE A 6 -6.27 -35.22 -54.20
N SER A 7 -7.38 -35.90 -54.39
CA SER A 7 -8.54 -35.87 -53.49
C SER A 7 -8.18 -36.40 -52.11
N ALA A 8 -7.44 -37.50 -52.00
CA ALA A 8 -7.01 -38.05 -50.71
C ALA A 8 -6.09 -37.10 -49.94
N ILE A 9 -5.15 -36.44 -50.63
CA ILE A 9 -4.25 -35.46 -50.01
C ILE A 9 -5.03 -34.25 -49.49
N SER A 10 -6.01 -33.75 -50.23
CA SER A 10 -6.85 -32.61 -49.82
C SER A 10 -7.65 -32.90 -48.57
N VAL A 11 -8.21 -34.10 -48.44
CA VAL A 11 -8.93 -34.57 -47.24
C VAL A 11 -8.00 -34.64 -46.03
N LEU A 12 -6.79 -35.11 -46.24
CA LEU A 12 -5.80 -35.22 -45.17
C LEU A 12 -5.34 -33.86 -44.64
N ILE A 13 -5.13 -32.90 -45.54
CA ILE A 13 -4.80 -31.51 -45.18
C ILE A 13 -5.96 -30.84 -44.40
N ALA A 14 -7.20 -31.04 -44.86
CA ALA A 14 -8.37 -30.50 -44.16
C ALA A 14 -8.52 -31.09 -42.75
N PHE A 15 -8.27 -32.37 -42.58
CA PHE A 15 -8.32 -33.04 -41.29
C PHE A 15 -7.24 -32.52 -40.32
N VAL A 16 -6.01 -32.36 -40.79
CA VAL A 16 -4.93 -31.74 -39.99
C VAL A 16 -5.26 -30.30 -39.59
N ALA A 17 -5.84 -29.50 -40.48
CA ALA A 17 -6.25 -28.16 -40.20
C ALA A 17 -7.33 -28.10 -39.13
N LEU A 18 -8.32 -28.99 -39.16
CA LEU A 18 -9.37 -29.10 -38.15
C LEU A 18 -8.81 -29.47 -36.78
N LEU A 19 -7.91 -30.45 -36.73
CA LEU A 19 -7.24 -30.81 -35.49
C LEU A 19 -6.46 -29.66 -34.89
N LYS A 20 -5.69 -28.94 -35.70
CA LYS A 20 -4.92 -27.77 -35.26
C LYS A 20 -5.82 -26.67 -34.73
N SER A 21 -6.94 -26.38 -35.37
CA SER A 21 -7.94 -25.43 -34.90
C SER A 21 -8.52 -25.84 -33.54
N PHE A 22 -8.90 -27.08 -33.40
CA PHE A 22 -9.47 -27.59 -32.16
C PHE A 22 -8.51 -27.51 -30.97
N PHE A 23 -7.23 -27.82 -31.18
CA PHE A 23 -6.21 -27.66 -30.12
C PHE A 23 -5.87 -26.19 -29.81
N SER A 24 -5.89 -25.33 -30.82
CA SER A 24 -5.69 -23.89 -30.65
C SER A 24 -6.79 -23.27 -29.81
N ASP A 25 -8.07 -23.59 -30.08
CA ASP A 25 -9.21 -23.07 -29.35
C ASP A 25 -9.20 -23.46 -27.88
N ARG A 26 -8.75 -24.67 -27.56
CA ARG A 26 -8.61 -25.11 -26.17
C ARG A 26 -7.56 -24.31 -25.41
N LYS A 27 -6.41 -24.02 -26.02
CA LYS A 27 -5.35 -23.21 -25.42
C LYS A 27 -5.82 -21.77 -25.20
N THR A 28 -6.49 -21.18 -26.18
CA THR A 28 -7.02 -19.82 -26.09
C THR A 28 -8.05 -19.71 -24.95
N LYS A 29 -8.98 -20.66 -24.84
CA LYS A 29 -9.95 -20.69 -23.74
C LYS A 29 -9.28 -20.79 -22.36
N GLN A 30 -8.23 -21.62 -22.23
CA GLN A 30 -7.49 -21.73 -20.96
C GLN A 30 -6.76 -20.41 -20.60
N LEU A 31 -6.20 -19.73 -21.59
CA LEU A 31 -5.55 -18.42 -21.39
C LEU A 31 -6.59 -17.37 -20.97
N ASP A 32 -7.75 -17.33 -21.63
CA ASP A 32 -8.83 -16.39 -21.28
C ASP A 32 -9.33 -16.59 -19.85
N ILE A 33 -9.49 -17.86 -19.42
CA ILE A 33 -9.87 -18.16 -18.04
C ILE A 33 -8.82 -17.67 -17.06
N ARG A 34 -7.54 -17.90 -17.33
CA ARG A 34 -6.44 -17.43 -16.47
C ARG A 34 -6.37 -15.91 -16.41
N LEU A 35 -6.53 -15.24 -17.55
CA LEU A 35 -6.55 -13.77 -17.59
C LEU A 35 -7.71 -13.21 -16.75
N LYS A 36 -8.92 -13.76 -16.90
CA LYS A 36 -10.07 -13.36 -16.08
C LYS A 36 -9.84 -13.59 -14.59
N GLN A 37 -9.24 -14.70 -14.21
CA GLN A 37 -8.89 -14.98 -12.80
C GLN A 37 -7.88 -13.96 -12.26
N MET A 38 -6.84 -13.63 -13.04
CA MET A 38 -5.87 -12.61 -12.64
C MET A 38 -6.48 -11.22 -12.55
N GLU A 39 -7.37 -10.86 -13.46
CA GLU A 39 -8.10 -9.59 -13.41
C GLU A 39 -9.00 -9.49 -12.18
N LEU A 40 -9.72 -10.55 -11.82
CA LEU A 40 -10.55 -10.60 -10.63
C LEU A 40 -9.71 -10.46 -9.37
N ALA A 41 -8.64 -11.23 -9.24
CA ALA A 41 -7.73 -11.15 -8.10
C ALA A 41 -7.07 -9.75 -7.97
N ARG A 42 -6.74 -9.13 -9.10
CA ARG A 42 -6.23 -7.75 -9.11
C ARG A 42 -7.28 -6.74 -8.63
N LYS A 43 -8.52 -6.85 -9.11
CA LYS A 43 -9.62 -5.98 -8.69
C LYS A 43 -9.95 -6.14 -7.20
N GLU A 44 -9.94 -7.37 -6.69
CA GLU A 44 -10.13 -7.63 -5.26
C GLU A 44 -9.04 -6.97 -4.44
N LYS A 45 -7.77 -7.14 -4.81
CA LYS A 45 -6.65 -6.49 -4.14
C LYS A 45 -6.72 -4.96 -4.21
N GLU A 46 -7.02 -4.40 -5.37
CA GLU A 46 -7.21 -2.96 -5.53
C GLU A 46 -8.36 -2.41 -4.67
N SER A 47 -9.45 -3.17 -4.54
CA SER A 47 -10.59 -2.85 -3.67
C SER A 47 -10.20 -2.89 -2.19
N GLU A 48 -9.44 -3.89 -1.75
CA GLU A 48 -8.93 -3.95 -0.39
C GLU A 48 -7.96 -2.80 -0.10
N ASP A 49 -7.02 -2.55 -1.00
CA ASP A 49 -6.03 -1.49 -0.83
C ASP A 49 -6.66 -0.09 -0.85
N SER A 50 -7.81 0.06 -1.52
CA SER A 50 -8.57 1.32 -1.50
C SER A 50 -9.18 1.65 -0.12
N LYS A 51 -9.35 0.64 0.73
CA LYS A 51 -9.89 0.78 2.10
C LYS A 51 -8.81 1.03 3.15
N LYS A 52 -7.53 0.92 2.77
CA LYS A 52 -6.40 1.03 3.70
C LYS A 52 -5.83 2.44 3.69
N ALA A 53 -5.77 3.05 4.86
CA ALA A 53 -4.91 4.19 5.13
C ALA A 53 -3.50 3.70 5.46
N PHE A 54 -2.52 4.54 5.23
CA PHE A 54 -1.14 4.32 5.65
C PHE A 54 -0.55 5.62 6.15
N VAL A 55 -0.41 5.74 7.46
CA VAL A 55 0.15 6.92 8.10
C VAL A 55 1.64 6.71 8.34
N GLU A 56 2.45 7.59 7.77
CA GLU A 56 3.90 7.63 8.00
C GLU A 56 4.29 8.93 8.70
N VAL A 57 5.44 8.92 9.37
CA VAL A 57 6.00 10.10 10.03
C VAL A 57 7.37 10.41 9.49
N ASN A 58 7.63 11.71 9.27
CA ASN A 58 8.92 12.22 8.81
C ASN A 58 9.32 13.42 9.67
N VAL A 59 10.61 13.59 9.87
CA VAL A 59 11.18 14.76 10.53
C VAL A 59 11.35 15.89 9.51
N ILE A 60 10.92 17.09 9.87
CA ILE A 60 11.16 18.30 9.09
C ILE A 60 12.02 19.24 9.94
N GLU A 61 13.24 19.41 9.51
CA GLU A 61 14.13 20.40 10.10
C GLU A 61 13.70 21.81 9.70
N THR A 62 13.61 22.68 10.67
CA THR A 62 13.37 24.12 10.41
C THR A 62 14.70 24.88 10.43
N PRO A 63 14.84 25.92 9.59
CA PRO A 63 16.10 26.69 9.53
C PRO A 63 16.52 27.32 10.88
N SER A 64 15.57 27.53 11.77
CA SER A 64 15.82 28.14 13.07
C SER A 64 16.38 27.18 14.13
N LYS A 65 16.49 25.89 13.85
CA LYS A 65 16.94 24.82 14.78
C LYS A 65 16.23 24.79 16.15
N GLN A 66 15.27 25.69 16.39
CA GLN A 66 14.62 25.83 17.68
C GLN A 66 13.31 25.04 17.82
N ALA A 67 12.72 24.61 16.72
CA ALA A 67 11.52 23.77 16.73
C ALA A 67 11.48 22.91 15.49
N ASN A 68 11.94 21.68 15.60
CA ASN A 68 11.77 20.68 14.57
C ASN A 68 10.29 20.21 14.55
N LYS A 69 9.88 19.61 13.46
CA LYS A 69 8.51 19.12 13.28
C LYS A 69 8.48 17.66 12.89
N LEU A 70 7.59 16.92 13.53
CA LEU A 70 7.16 15.60 13.05
C LEU A 70 5.97 15.83 12.13
N ARG A 71 6.11 15.42 10.88
CA ARG A 71 5.03 15.45 9.89
C ARG A 71 4.44 14.06 9.75
N PHE A 72 3.18 13.93 10.11
CA PHE A 72 2.38 12.74 9.88
C PHE A 72 1.65 12.89 8.55
N TYR A 73 1.81 11.92 7.65
CA TYR A 73 1.30 11.98 6.30
C TYR A 73 0.55 10.69 5.96
N ASN A 74 -0.65 10.81 5.40
CA ASN A 74 -1.42 9.65 4.94
C ASN A 74 -1.09 9.35 3.48
N LYS A 75 -0.24 8.36 3.26
CA LYS A 75 0.13 7.83 1.94
C LYS A 75 -0.88 6.83 1.38
N GLY A 76 -1.80 6.37 2.23
CA GLY A 76 -2.84 5.41 1.88
C GLY A 76 -3.92 5.98 0.96
N LYS A 77 -4.87 5.14 0.62
CA LYS A 77 -6.01 5.48 -0.24
C LYS A 77 -7.30 5.75 0.52
N SER A 78 -7.36 5.35 1.79
CA SER A 78 -8.50 5.57 2.69
C SER A 78 -8.20 6.66 3.71
N ILE A 79 -9.23 7.12 4.39
CA ILE A 79 -9.13 8.10 5.47
C ILE A 79 -8.59 7.40 6.72
N ALA A 80 -7.54 7.96 7.33
CA ALA A 80 -7.13 7.58 8.66
C ALA A 80 -7.91 8.40 9.70
N ARG A 81 -8.46 7.74 10.71
CA ARG A 81 -9.25 8.35 11.79
C ARG A 81 -8.63 8.05 13.15
N ASN A 82 -8.92 8.87 14.14
CA ASN A 82 -8.49 8.69 15.52
C ASN A 82 -6.98 8.42 15.66
N ILE A 83 -6.18 9.20 14.92
CA ILE A 83 -4.74 8.99 14.83
C ILE A 83 -4.10 9.35 16.16
N ARG A 84 -3.36 8.40 16.72
CA ARG A 84 -2.55 8.57 17.93
C ARG A 84 -1.12 8.19 17.63
N PHE A 85 -0.20 8.75 18.37
CA PHE A 85 1.17 8.29 18.34
C PHE A 85 1.76 8.30 19.74
N THR A 86 2.71 7.41 19.95
CA THR A 86 3.49 7.31 21.19
C THR A 86 4.96 7.17 20.83
N ILE A 87 5.81 7.76 21.64
CA ILE A 87 7.26 7.58 21.57
C ILE A 87 7.61 6.72 22.76
N PRO A 88 7.93 5.41 22.56
CA PRO A 88 8.34 4.54 23.63
C PRO A 88 9.68 5.07 24.18
N THR A 89 9.67 5.58 25.40
CA THR A 89 10.88 6.03 26.08
C THR A 89 11.25 5.00 27.12
N ASP A 90 12.26 4.19 26.85
CA ASP A 90 12.83 3.28 27.85
C ASP A 90 13.80 3.98 28.81
N ASP A 91 14.18 5.23 28.51
CA ASP A 91 15.10 6.03 29.32
C ASP A 91 14.61 7.45 29.56
N VAL A 92 14.63 7.85 30.84
CA VAL A 92 14.27 9.19 31.34
C VAL A 92 15.18 10.31 30.72
N ALA A 93 16.26 9.95 30.05
CA ALA A 93 17.22 10.87 29.44
C ALA A 93 16.85 11.36 28.04
N ASN A 94 15.84 10.75 27.40
CA ASN A 94 15.44 11.08 26.03
C ASN A 94 14.14 11.87 26.02
N VAL A 95 14.17 13.10 26.50
CA VAL A 95 12.99 13.93 26.59
C VAL A 95 12.85 14.73 25.29
N ILE A 96 12.14 14.17 24.32
CA ILE A 96 11.51 14.96 23.30
C ILE A 96 10.28 15.60 23.93
N GLN A 97 10.33 16.88 24.15
CA GLN A 97 9.16 17.61 24.63
C GLN A 97 8.29 17.99 23.43
N LEU A 98 7.19 17.26 23.25
CA LEU A 98 6.18 17.62 22.28
C LEU A 98 5.53 18.94 22.72
N HIS A 99 5.60 19.94 21.87
CA HIS A 99 5.04 21.26 22.16
C HIS A 99 3.51 21.30 21.96
N MET A 100 2.93 20.23 21.41
CA MET A 100 1.48 20.10 21.33
C MET A 100 0.98 19.31 22.54
N SER A 101 0.31 20.01 23.40
CA SER A 101 -0.51 19.45 24.46
C SER A 101 -1.43 18.34 23.90
N ASN A 102 -1.77 17.40 24.77
CA ASN A 102 -2.76 16.34 24.54
C ASN A 102 -4.14 16.83 24.00
N GLU A 103 -4.30 18.13 23.81
CA GLU A 103 -5.53 18.78 23.34
C GLU A 103 -5.91 18.43 21.90
N TYR A 104 -4.93 18.04 21.06
CA TYR A 104 -5.17 17.71 19.65
C TYR A 104 -5.07 16.21 19.33
N LEU A 105 -4.82 15.36 20.33
CA LEU A 105 -4.79 13.92 20.18
C LEU A 105 -5.99 13.27 20.87
N PRO A 106 -6.64 12.29 20.26
CA PRO A 106 -6.38 11.75 18.92
C PRO A 106 -6.67 12.77 17.81
N TYR A 107 -5.80 12.83 16.79
CA TYR A 107 -6.09 13.66 15.62
C TYR A 107 -7.30 13.08 14.88
N PRO A 108 -8.35 13.87 14.65
CA PRO A 108 -9.67 13.31 14.30
C PRO A 108 -9.67 12.56 12.98
N GLN A 109 -9.08 13.13 11.93
CA GLN A 109 -9.02 12.47 10.61
C GLN A 109 -7.94 13.07 9.72
N LEU A 110 -7.38 12.23 8.85
CA LEU A 110 -6.38 12.60 7.85
C LEU A 110 -6.77 11.97 6.51
N LEU A 111 -7.17 12.80 5.57
CA LEU A 111 -7.53 12.35 4.23
C LEU A 111 -6.31 11.81 3.48
N PRO A 112 -6.49 10.99 2.44
CA PRO A 112 -5.41 10.60 1.56
C PRO A 112 -4.61 11.81 1.07
N GLN A 113 -3.28 11.69 1.08
CA GLN A 113 -2.34 12.75 0.66
C GLN A 113 -2.35 14.01 1.54
N GLN A 114 -2.98 13.99 2.71
CA GLN A 114 -2.90 15.06 3.69
C GLN A 114 -1.86 14.79 4.77
N SER A 115 -1.43 15.85 5.43
CA SER A 115 -0.51 15.80 6.55
C SER A 115 -0.90 16.77 7.66
N PHE A 116 -0.42 16.48 8.88
CA PHE A 116 -0.39 17.44 9.98
C PHE A 116 1.00 17.41 10.63
N ASP A 117 1.36 18.54 11.22
CA ASP A 117 2.67 18.75 11.83
C ASP A 117 2.55 18.85 13.35
N VAL A 118 3.47 18.22 14.06
CA VAL A 118 3.63 18.32 15.52
C VAL A 118 5.02 18.90 15.78
N SER A 119 5.09 20.05 16.43
CA SER A 119 6.36 20.65 16.80
C SER A 119 6.96 19.96 18.02
N TYR A 120 8.26 19.76 18.02
CA TYR A 120 8.98 19.18 19.14
C TYR A 120 10.30 19.93 19.38
N ILE A 121 10.79 19.84 20.60
CA ILE A 121 12.10 20.33 21.00
C ILE A 121 12.95 19.11 21.32
N ASP A 122 14.08 19.01 20.66
CA ASP A 122 15.09 18.00 20.96
C ASP A 122 16.09 18.58 21.98
N PHE A 123 16.23 17.91 23.11
CA PHE A 123 17.20 18.27 24.14
C PHE A 123 18.52 17.49 24.05
N GLY A 124 18.85 16.95 22.89
CA GLY A 124 20.10 16.23 22.64
C GLY A 124 19.99 14.75 22.98
N GLY A 125 18.88 14.15 22.62
CA GLY A 125 18.62 12.72 22.78
C GLY A 125 19.33 11.81 21.79
N GLN A 126 18.83 10.60 21.64
CA GLN A 126 19.36 9.65 20.67
C GLN A 126 19.02 10.12 19.24
N PRO A 127 19.96 9.91 18.28
CA PRO A 127 19.76 10.34 16.90
C PRO A 127 18.60 9.62 16.19
N HIS A 128 18.17 8.47 16.71
CA HIS A 128 17.08 7.66 16.18
C HIS A 128 16.01 7.50 17.22
N GLN A 129 14.77 7.82 16.87
CA GLN A 129 13.62 7.66 17.75
C GLN A 129 12.58 6.75 17.11
N THR A 130 12.07 5.81 17.91
CA THR A 130 10.96 4.96 17.49
C THR A 130 9.64 5.66 17.79
N ILE A 131 8.78 5.75 16.80
CA ILE A 131 7.43 6.31 16.93
C ILE A 131 6.43 5.22 16.57
N VAL A 132 5.53 4.92 17.49
CA VAL A 132 4.40 4.00 17.27
C VAL A 132 3.17 4.84 16.93
N ILE A 133 2.59 4.60 15.76
CA ILE A 133 1.41 5.32 15.27
C ILE A 133 0.24 4.35 15.20
N THR A 134 -0.92 4.75 15.72
CA THR A 134 -2.16 3.96 15.68
C THR A 134 -3.27 4.76 15.03
N TRP A 135 -4.12 4.12 14.24
CA TRP A 135 -5.27 4.76 13.59
C TRP A 135 -6.34 3.73 13.23
N GLU A 136 -7.49 4.22 12.84
CA GLU A 136 -8.60 3.46 12.29
C GLU A 136 -8.76 3.80 10.80
N ASP A 137 -9.14 2.83 9.98
CA ASP A 137 -9.49 3.04 8.58
C ASP A 137 -10.69 2.19 8.17
N ASP A 138 -11.07 2.22 6.89
CA ASP A 138 -12.21 1.45 6.38
C ASP A 138 -11.91 -0.05 6.28
N PHE A 139 -10.66 -0.46 6.48
CA PHE A 139 -10.23 -1.85 6.50
C PHE A 139 -10.16 -2.43 7.91
N SER A 140 -9.74 -1.65 8.92
CA SER A 140 -9.56 -2.09 10.29
C SER A 140 -9.74 -0.95 11.29
N MET A 141 -10.28 -1.30 12.46
CA MET A 141 -10.42 -0.38 13.59
C MET A 141 -9.16 -0.27 14.45
N ASP A 142 -8.14 -1.07 14.16
CA ASP A 142 -6.88 -1.07 14.90
C ASP A 142 -5.72 -1.31 13.93
N ARG A 143 -5.17 -0.21 13.46
CA ARG A 143 -3.99 -0.18 12.60
C ARG A 143 -2.83 0.38 13.40
N THR A 144 -1.72 -0.31 13.35
CA THR A 144 -0.50 0.10 14.05
C THR A 144 0.69 0.00 13.13
N VAL A 145 1.56 0.99 13.19
CA VAL A 145 2.86 0.97 12.53
C VAL A 145 3.91 1.52 13.51
N GLU A 146 5.07 0.91 13.47
CA GLU A 146 6.26 1.36 14.17
C GLU A 146 7.26 1.88 13.16
N MET A 147 7.76 3.09 13.36
CA MET A 147 8.71 3.75 12.47
C MET A 147 9.86 4.34 13.26
N VAL A 148 11.06 4.17 12.74
CA VAL A 148 12.26 4.81 13.27
C VAL A 148 12.51 6.07 12.44
N VAL A 149 12.67 7.19 13.10
CA VAL A 149 12.97 8.49 12.49
C VAL A 149 14.30 9.03 13.01
N ASP A 150 15.03 9.70 12.14
CA ASP A 150 16.27 10.42 12.47
C ASP A 150 15.91 11.83 12.93
N MET A 151 16.38 12.20 14.11
CA MET A 151 16.07 13.45 14.78
C MET A 151 17.23 14.45 14.75
#